data_44ef898a8fc15367bfc8a4b506757938
#
_entry.id   44ef898a8fc15367bfc8a4b506757938
#
_cell.length_a   1.000
_cell.length_b   1.000
_cell.length_c   1.000
_cell.angle_alpha   90.00
_cell.angle_beta   90.00
_cell.angle_gamma   90.00
#
_symmetry.space_group_name_H-M   'P 1'
#
loop_
_entity.id
_entity.type
_entity.pdbx_description
1 polymer ?
#
loop_
_entity_poly.entity_id
_entity_poly.type
_entity_poly.pdbx_seq_one_letter_code
_entity_poly.pdbx_strand_id
1 'polypeptide(L)'
;SLRNAAKDCLKIKETNPSAIEFVDKSTLKNFDFKFKKNTDCLLFVEYDSDIEKNKNNLKNFADGQIAKISKSRKEIEKWWKFRDLALSYSLKSIKQEDRIPHIIEDATVPLEKLGNLFSIIEKLNKKFHTNTVMYGHAGNGNIHVRIISNRKKIKILDEISKTYFEQIIELGGTITGEHGDGIARSRFIKNQYGPTNYQLFKKIKEFFDPEEILNPGKITKPRRFSTLEKV
;
A
#
# COMPACT_ATOMS: atom_id res chain seq x y z
N SER A 1 6.26 15.76 4.10
CA SER A 1 6.36 14.57 4.97
C SER A 1 5.16 13.64 4.75
N LEU A 2 5.29 12.38 5.10
CA LEU A 2 4.19 11.38 5.01
C LEU A 2 2.96 11.84 5.80
N ARG A 3 3.16 12.40 6.98
CA ARG A 3 2.06 12.94 7.81
C ARG A 3 1.31 14.07 7.10
N ASN A 4 2.00 14.96 6.42
CA ASN A 4 1.35 16.05 5.65
C ASN A 4 0.59 15.47 4.47
N ALA A 5 1.18 14.52 3.72
CA ALA A 5 0.49 13.86 2.62
C ALA A 5 -0.84 13.22 3.05
N ALA A 6 -0.88 12.55 4.22
CA ALA A 6 -2.12 11.99 4.75
C ALA A 6 -3.18 13.07 5.05
N LYS A 7 -2.77 14.20 5.63
CA LYS A 7 -3.68 15.34 5.87
C LYS A 7 -4.16 15.98 4.56
N ASP A 8 -3.25 16.13 3.60
CA ASP A 8 -3.56 16.70 2.30
C ASP A 8 -4.52 15.79 1.53
N CYS A 9 -4.38 14.45 1.60
CA CYS A 9 -5.33 13.50 1.02
C CYS A 9 -6.76 13.71 1.51
N LEU A 10 -6.96 13.96 2.81
CA LEU A 10 -8.30 14.22 3.36
C LEU A 10 -8.91 15.48 2.75
N LYS A 11 -8.17 16.59 2.75
CA LYS A 11 -8.63 17.86 2.17
C LYS A 11 -8.88 17.76 0.68
N ILE A 12 -7.98 17.10 -0.06
CA ILE A 12 -8.11 16.91 -1.51
C ILE A 12 -9.33 16.05 -1.82
N LYS A 13 -9.61 15.02 -1.03
CA LYS A 13 -10.77 14.15 -1.23
C LYS A 13 -12.10 14.90 -1.21
N GLU A 14 -12.22 15.96 -0.41
CA GLU A 14 -13.41 16.83 -0.34
C GLU A 14 -13.67 17.60 -1.66
N THR A 15 -12.66 17.72 -2.52
CA THR A 15 -12.78 18.39 -3.83
C THR A 15 -13.19 17.44 -4.96
N ASN A 16 -13.53 16.19 -4.64
CA ASN A 16 -13.98 15.16 -5.57
C ASN A 16 -13.01 14.89 -6.75
N PRO A 17 -11.73 14.54 -6.47
CA PRO A 17 -10.79 14.15 -7.51
C PRO A 17 -11.14 12.79 -8.10
N SER A 18 -10.79 12.56 -9.37
CA SER A 18 -10.90 11.26 -10.05
C SER A 18 -9.88 10.27 -9.51
N ALA A 19 -8.68 10.75 -9.14
CA ALA A 19 -7.65 9.93 -8.49
C ALA A 19 -6.80 10.73 -7.51
N ILE A 20 -6.34 10.07 -6.43
CA ILE A 20 -5.25 10.52 -5.55
C ILE A 20 -4.29 9.34 -5.37
N GLU A 21 -3.18 9.40 -6.09
CA GLU A 21 -2.13 8.38 -6.05
C GLU A 21 -0.93 8.85 -5.25
N PHE A 22 -0.21 7.91 -4.67
CA PHE A 22 0.93 8.16 -3.80
C PHE A 22 2.17 7.41 -4.27
N VAL A 23 3.34 8.04 -4.16
CA VAL A 23 4.64 7.39 -4.22
C VAL A 23 5.58 7.99 -3.18
N ASP A 24 6.40 7.16 -2.57
CA ASP A 24 7.39 7.61 -1.60
C ASP A 24 8.71 8.08 -2.25
N LYS A 25 9.62 8.59 -1.41
CA LYS A 25 10.94 9.11 -1.86
C LYS A 25 11.83 8.08 -2.56
N SER A 26 11.60 6.78 -2.34
CA SER A 26 12.44 5.74 -2.94
C SER A 26 12.38 5.74 -4.47
N THR A 27 11.25 6.19 -5.02
CA THR A 27 11.00 6.27 -6.47
C THR A 27 11.42 7.59 -7.09
N LEU A 28 11.46 8.68 -6.30
CA LEU A 28 11.63 10.05 -6.81
C LEU A 28 12.95 10.28 -7.55
N LYS A 29 14.01 9.61 -7.16
CA LYS A 29 15.34 9.71 -7.79
C LYS A 29 15.38 9.23 -9.24
N ASN A 30 14.39 8.43 -9.65
CA ASN A 30 14.31 7.86 -10.98
C ASN A 30 13.44 8.70 -11.93
N PHE A 31 12.90 9.81 -11.44
CA PHE A 31 12.07 10.69 -12.22
C PHE A 31 12.86 11.91 -12.70
N ASP A 32 12.78 12.18 -13.98
CA ASP A 32 13.41 13.36 -14.60
C ASP A 32 12.67 14.66 -14.24
N PHE A 33 12.69 14.97 -12.94
CA PHE A 33 12.15 16.20 -12.38
C PHE A 33 12.92 16.58 -11.10
N LYS A 34 13.24 17.85 -10.96
CA LYS A 34 13.98 18.34 -9.79
C LYS A 34 13.05 18.65 -8.63
N PHE A 35 12.93 17.73 -7.70
CA PHE A 35 12.18 17.93 -6.46
C PHE A 35 12.96 18.75 -5.43
N LYS A 36 12.26 19.36 -4.46
CA LYS A 36 12.90 19.98 -3.30
C LYS A 36 13.67 18.93 -2.50
N LYS A 37 14.82 19.31 -1.92
CA LYS A 37 15.75 18.39 -1.21
C LYS A 37 15.07 17.51 -0.15
N ASN A 38 14.06 18.02 0.54
CA ASN A 38 13.36 17.34 1.64
C ASN A 38 11.99 16.77 1.21
N THR A 39 11.83 16.40 -0.05
CA THR A 39 10.59 15.76 -0.52
C THR A 39 10.61 14.29 -0.14
N ASP A 40 9.68 13.86 0.73
CA ASP A 40 9.54 12.47 1.17
C ASP A 40 8.58 11.65 0.33
N CYS A 41 7.64 12.30 -0.37
CA CYS A 41 6.62 11.65 -1.18
C CYS A 41 5.98 12.62 -2.17
N LEU A 42 5.24 12.07 -3.13
CA LEU A 42 4.37 12.81 -4.04
C LEU A 42 2.95 12.27 -3.95
N LEU A 43 2.00 13.17 -4.11
CA LEU A 43 0.62 12.86 -4.46
C LEU A 43 0.39 13.27 -5.92
N PHE A 44 -0.18 12.36 -6.70
CA PHE A 44 -0.72 12.62 -8.03
C PHE A 44 -2.22 12.77 -7.88
N VAL A 45 -2.73 13.92 -8.26
CA VAL A 45 -4.15 14.25 -8.14
C VAL A 45 -4.71 14.53 -9.52
N GLU A 46 -5.75 13.82 -9.90
CA GLU A 46 -6.41 13.99 -11.18
C GLU A 46 -7.85 14.48 -10.99
N TYR A 47 -8.28 15.33 -11.90
CA TYR A 47 -9.64 15.85 -11.98
C TYR A 47 -10.13 15.79 -13.42
N ASP A 48 -11.34 15.22 -13.60
CA ASP A 48 -12.01 15.17 -14.91
C ASP A 48 -12.95 16.36 -15.14
N SER A 49 -13.29 17.08 -14.07
CA SER A 49 -14.21 18.24 -14.12
C SER A 49 -13.75 19.36 -13.20
N ASP A 50 -14.37 20.53 -13.35
CA ASP A 50 -14.15 21.72 -12.49
C ASP A 50 -12.67 22.13 -12.34
N ILE A 51 -11.89 21.98 -13.40
CA ILE A 51 -10.42 22.08 -13.38
C ILE A 51 -9.91 23.38 -12.74
N GLU A 52 -10.47 24.55 -13.11
CA GLU A 52 -9.98 25.85 -12.58
C GLU A 52 -10.38 26.03 -11.10
N LYS A 53 -11.57 25.59 -10.70
CA LYS A 53 -12.01 25.61 -9.29
C LYS A 53 -11.10 24.74 -8.44
N ASN A 54 -10.86 23.50 -8.87
CA ASN A 54 -10.06 22.53 -8.15
C ASN A 54 -8.58 22.93 -8.10
N LYS A 55 -8.04 23.53 -9.16
CA LYS A 55 -6.70 24.11 -9.16
C LYS A 55 -6.54 25.22 -8.11
N ASN A 56 -7.54 26.08 -7.92
CA ASN A 56 -7.53 27.10 -6.90
C ASN A 56 -7.63 26.50 -5.49
N ASN A 57 -8.49 25.49 -5.30
CA ASN A 57 -8.56 24.74 -4.04
C ASN A 57 -7.22 24.11 -3.67
N LEU A 58 -6.59 23.41 -4.62
CA LEU A 58 -5.26 22.81 -4.39
C LEU A 58 -4.20 23.83 -4.00
N LYS A 59 -4.19 25.03 -4.61
CA LYS A 59 -3.26 26.09 -4.24
C LYS A 59 -3.45 26.52 -2.78
N ASN A 60 -4.69 26.57 -2.31
CA ASN A 60 -5.02 26.96 -0.94
C ASN A 60 -4.64 25.84 0.08
N PHE A 61 -4.73 24.56 -0.30
CA PHE A 61 -4.39 23.43 0.58
C PHE A 61 -2.89 23.19 0.67
N ALA A 62 -2.20 23.35 -0.44
CA ALA A 62 -0.82 22.88 -0.59
C ALA A 62 0.25 23.86 -0.09
N ASP A 63 -0.09 25.04 0.43
CA ASP A 63 0.85 26.04 0.97
C ASP A 63 2.14 26.18 0.13
N GLY A 64 2.01 26.29 -1.19
CA GLY A 64 3.13 26.35 -2.12
C GLY A 64 3.87 25.02 -2.34
N GLN A 65 3.33 23.90 -1.91
CA GLN A 65 3.89 22.55 -2.11
C GLN A 65 3.49 21.93 -3.46
N ILE A 66 2.71 22.60 -4.30
CA ILE A 66 2.40 22.11 -5.65
C ILE A 66 3.70 22.09 -6.47
N ALA A 67 4.10 20.90 -6.88
CA ALA A 67 5.32 20.73 -7.69
C ALA A 67 5.06 21.05 -9.17
N LYS A 68 3.93 20.58 -9.72
CA LYS A 68 3.59 20.73 -11.13
C LYS A 68 2.07 20.63 -11.33
N ILE A 69 1.56 21.42 -12.28
CA ILE A 69 0.20 21.29 -12.83
C ILE A 69 0.36 20.98 -14.32
N SER A 70 -0.22 19.89 -14.78
CA SER A 70 -0.17 19.45 -16.17
C SER A 70 -1.56 19.49 -16.78
N LYS A 71 -1.68 20.07 -17.97
CA LYS A 71 -2.92 20.14 -18.75
C LYS A 71 -2.79 19.41 -20.10
N SER A 72 -1.57 19.23 -20.59
CA SER A 72 -1.35 18.53 -21.84
C SER A 72 -1.41 17.02 -21.64
N ARG A 73 -2.08 16.32 -22.54
CA ARG A 73 -2.20 14.84 -22.51
C ARG A 73 -0.82 14.18 -22.41
N LYS A 74 0.16 14.64 -23.16
CA LYS A 74 1.53 14.10 -23.16
C LYS A 74 2.21 14.23 -21.80
N GLU A 75 2.01 15.34 -21.07
CA GLU A 75 2.56 15.52 -19.72
C GLU A 75 1.83 14.63 -18.71
N ILE A 76 0.50 14.53 -18.80
CA ILE A 76 -0.32 13.66 -17.95
C ILE A 76 0.12 12.21 -18.10
N GLU A 77 0.22 11.71 -19.35
CA GLU A 77 0.70 10.35 -19.64
C GLU A 77 2.12 10.10 -19.11
N LYS A 78 3.02 11.10 -19.16
CA LYS A 78 4.37 11.00 -18.59
C LYS A 78 4.32 10.79 -17.07
N TRP A 79 3.46 11.53 -16.34
CA TRP A 79 3.30 11.41 -14.90
C TRP A 79 2.68 10.07 -14.49
N TRP A 80 1.63 9.63 -15.18
CA TRP A 80 1.01 8.33 -14.96
C TRP A 80 1.98 7.19 -15.21
N LYS A 81 2.69 7.22 -16.32
CA LYS A 81 3.74 6.22 -16.61
C LYS A 81 4.81 6.15 -15.51
N PHE A 82 5.19 7.29 -14.94
CA PHE A 82 6.11 7.30 -13.79
C PHE A 82 5.48 6.62 -12.56
N ARG A 83 4.22 6.93 -12.25
CA ARG A 83 3.49 6.30 -11.14
C ARG A 83 3.39 4.79 -11.35
N ASP A 84 3.04 4.32 -12.54
CA ASP A 84 2.92 2.89 -12.86
C ASP A 84 4.25 2.16 -12.77
N LEU A 85 5.34 2.82 -13.10
CA LEU A 85 6.69 2.27 -12.98
C LEU A 85 7.31 2.42 -11.57
N ALA A 86 6.58 2.96 -10.60
CA ALA A 86 7.11 3.24 -9.25
C ALA A 86 7.73 1.98 -8.61
N LEU A 87 7.04 0.83 -8.66
CA LEU A 87 7.58 -0.43 -8.19
C LEU A 87 8.86 -0.82 -8.94
N SER A 88 8.84 -0.80 -10.27
CA SER A 88 9.99 -1.16 -11.11
C SER A 88 11.20 -0.28 -10.82
N TYR A 89 10.99 1.01 -10.62
CA TYR A 89 12.07 1.94 -10.26
C TYR A 89 12.65 1.65 -8.86
N SER A 90 11.79 1.31 -7.92
CA SER A 90 12.23 0.94 -6.57
C SER A 90 13.04 -0.36 -6.59
N LEU A 91 12.63 -1.34 -7.40
CA LEU A 91 13.33 -2.61 -7.58
C LEU A 91 14.75 -2.44 -8.15
N LYS A 92 14.96 -1.50 -9.06
CA LYS A 92 16.29 -1.23 -9.64
C LYS A 92 17.34 -0.77 -8.62
N SER A 93 16.90 -0.26 -7.47
CA SER A 93 17.79 0.22 -6.42
C SER A 93 18.11 -0.83 -5.34
N ILE A 94 17.60 -2.05 -5.49
CA ILE A 94 17.76 -3.13 -4.53
C ILE A 94 19.05 -3.89 -4.81
N LYS A 95 19.75 -4.28 -3.75
CA LYS A 95 20.95 -5.11 -3.88
C LYS A 95 20.57 -6.50 -4.37
N GLN A 96 21.49 -7.16 -5.08
CA GLN A 96 21.26 -8.49 -5.67
C GLN A 96 20.88 -9.56 -4.62
N GLU A 97 21.31 -9.41 -3.38
CA GLU A 97 21.00 -10.30 -2.24
C GLU A 97 19.65 -10.04 -1.58
N ASP A 98 19.04 -8.88 -1.82
CA ASP A 98 17.76 -8.50 -1.23
C ASP A 98 16.58 -9.11 -1.98
N ARG A 99 15.48 -9.26 -1.29
CA ARG A 99 14.19 -9.73 -1.81
C ARG A 99 13.09 -8.80 -1.33
N ILE A 100 11.99 -8.81 -2.04
CA ILE A 100 10.77 -8.08 -1.68
C ILE A 100 9.65 -9.09 -1.45
N PRO A 101 9.55 -9.66 -0.26
CA PRO A 101 8.48 -10.59 0.03
C PRO A 101 7.13 -9.88 0.05
N HIS A 102 6.12 -10.51 -0.55
CA HIS A 102 4.73 -10.04 -0.60
C HIS A 102 3.97 -10.35 0.69
N ILE A 103 4.40 -9.84 1.84
CA ILE A 103 3.86 -10.24 3.15
C ILE A 103 2.97 -9.21 3.83
N ILE A 104 3.19 -7.91 3.57
CA ILE A 104 2.42 -6.81 4.18
C ILE A 104 1.84 -5.86 3.11
N GLU A 105 1.85 -6.29 1.90
CA GLU A 105 1.31 -5.55 0.77
C GLU A 105 -0.22 -5.45 0.85
N ASP A 106 -0.77 -4.36 0.29
CA ASP A 106 -2.17 -4.21 -0.07
C ASP A 106 -3.16 -3.98 1.09
N ALA A 107 -2.68 -3.59 2.26
CA ALA A 107 -3.59 -3.17 3.32
C ALA A 107 -4.28 -1.84 2.97
N THR A 108 -5.53 -1.74 3.38
CA THR A 108 -6.34 -0.54 3.21
C THR A 108 -6.89 -0.10 4.55
N VAL A 109 -6.87 1.19 4.82
CA VAL A 109 -7.43 1.78 6.05
C VAL A 109 -8.43 2.87 5.69
N PRO A 110 -9.38 3.21 6.58
CA PRO A 110 -10.17 4.42 6.42
C PRO A 110 -9.26 5.62 6.16
N LEU A 111 -9.63 6.53 5.26
CA LEU A 111 -8.75 7.59 4.77
C LEU A 111 -8.22 8.48 5.90
N GLU A 112 -9.03 8.74 6.92
CA GLU A 112 -8.66 9.48 8.13
C GLU A 112 -7.59 8.76 8.97
N LYS A 113 -7.38 7.47 8.75
CA LYS A 113 -6.36 6.64 9.40
C LYS A 113 -5.07 6.48 8.58
N LEU A 114 -4.99 7.11 7.39
CA LEU A 114 -3.81 7.01 6.52
C LEU A 114 -2.52 7.47 7.22
N GLY A 115 -2.59 8.53 8.02
CA GLY A 115 -1.46 8.98 8.84
C GLY A 115 -1.02 7.97 9.91
N ASN A 116 -1.96 7.21 10.46
CA ASN A 116 -1.67 6.11 11.39
C ASN A 116 -0.97 4.96 10.68
N LEU A 117 -1.43 4.60 9.47
CA LEU A 117 -0.79 3.59 8.63
C LEU A 117 0.70 3.93 8.36
N PHE A 118 0.99 5.15 7.93
CA PHE A 118 2.39 5.59 7.75
C PHE A 118 3.20 5.51 9.03
N SER A 119 2.62 5.90 10.16
CA SER A 119 3.30 5.81 11.47
C SER A 119 3.58 4.37 11.90
N ILE A 120 2.69 3.43 11.59
CA ILE A 120 2.89 1.99 11.82
C ILE A 120 4.11 1.51 11.01
N ILE A 121 4.17 1.84 9.71
CA ILE A 121 5.26 1.43 8.82
C ILE A 121 6.61 2.01 9.31
N GLU A 122 6.65 3.29 9.68
CA GLU A 122 7.86 3.92 10.23
C GLU A 122 8.35 3.23 11.52
N LYS A 123 7.42 2.90 12.43
CA LYS A 123 7.74 2.17 13.68
C LYS A 123 8.26 0.77 13.41
N LEU A 124 7.65 0.04 12.47
CA LEU A 124 8.10 -1.30 12.06
C LEU A 124 9.50 -1.23 11.44
N ASN A 125 9.74 -0.29 10.53
CA ASN A 125 11.06 -0.08 9.94
C ASN A 125 12.14 0.19 11.01
N LYS A 126 11.82 1.02 11.98
CA LYS A 126 12.73 1.32 13.11
C LYS A 126 12.97 0.10 14.00
N LYS A 127 11.89 -0.61 14.39
CA LYS A 127 11.96 -1.77 15.30
C LYS A 127 12.76 -2.93 14.68
N PHE A 128 12.54 -3.21 13.40
CA PHE A 128 13.11 -4.38 12.72
C PHE A 128 14.31 -4.07 11.82
N HIS A 129 14.76 -2.80 11.81
CA HIS A 129 15.84 -2.35 10.94
C HIS A 129 15.63 -2.74 9.48
N THR A 130 14.42 -2.48 8.98
CA THR A 130 14.01 -2.73 7.58
C THR A 130 13.82 -1.42 6.83
N ASN A 131 13.76 -1.53 5.51
CA ASN A 131 13.36 -0.44 4.62
C ASN A 131 12.10 -0.87 3.86
N THR A 132 11.26 0.10 3.54
CA THR A 132 10.06 -0.13 2.74
C THR A 132 10.02 0.78 1.55
N VAL A 133 9.36 0.32 0.51
CA VAL A 133 8.88 1.10 -0.62
C VAL A 133 7.38 1.19 -0.52
N MET A 134 6.84 2.39 -0.69
CA MET A 134 5.40 2.65 -0.60
C MET A 134 4.90 3.38 -1.83
N TYR A 135 3.80 2.90 -2.38
CA TYR A 135 3.06 3.51 -3.48
C TYR A 135 1.60 3.05 -3.41
N GLY A 136 0.69 3.69 -4.11
CA GLY A 136 -0.70 3.18 -4.18
C GLY A 136 -1.75 4.26 -4.21
N HIS A 137 -2.96 3.84 -3.93
CA HIS A 137 -4.21 4.56 -4.10
C HIS A 137 -4.56 5.32 -2.82
N ALA A 138 -3.81 6.41 -2.55
CA ALA A 138 -3.93 7.15 -1.29
C ALA A 138 -5.34 7.68 -1.05
N GLY A 139 -6.05 8.09 -2.11
CA GLY A 139 -7.44 8.57 -2.02
C GLY A 139 -8.45 7.54 -1.56
N ASN A 140 -8.08 6.26 -1.57
CA ASN A 140 -8.87 5.13 -1.09
C ASN A 140 -8.30 4.51 0.20
N GLY A 141 -7.23 5.11 0.77
CA GLY A 141 -6.54 4.57 1.94
C GLY A 141 -5.76 3.28 1.68
N ASN A 142 -5.61 2.86 0.42
CA ASN A 142 -4.88 1.67 0.01
C ASN A 142 -3.43 2.03 -0.34
N ILE A 143 -2.49 1.50 0.41
CA ILE A 143 -1.05 1.70 0.21
C ILE A 143 -0.35 0.36 0.07
N HIS A 144 0.28 0.14 -1.06
CA HIS A 144 1.15 -1.00 -1.29
C HIS A 144 2.48 -0.79 -0.58
N VAL A 145 2.73 -1.65 0.39
CA VAL A 145 3.93 -1.59 1.22
C VAL A 145 4.83 -2.78 0.91
N ARG A 146 6.01 -2.52 0.37
CA ARG A 146 7.01 -3.54 0.04
C ARG A 146 8.19 -3.46 0.99
N ILE A 147 8.42 -4.52 1.76
CA ILE A 147 9.59 -4.62 2.61
C ILE A 147 10.79 -5.05 1.77
N ILE A 148 11.91 -4.34 1.93
CA ILE A 148 13.19 -4.74 1.39
C ILE A 148 13.91 -5.57 2.47
N SER A 149 14.13 -6.84 2.22
CA SER A 149 14.76 -7.75 3.19
C SER A 149 15.64 -8.79 2.50
N ASN A 150 16.63 -9.32 3.21
CA ASN A 150 17.40 -10.45 2.73
C ASN A 150 16.79 -11.79 3.25
N ARG A 151 17.11 -12.89 2.55
CA ARG A 151 16.56 -14.24 2.84
C ARG A 151 16.83 -14.74 4.27
N LYS A 152 17.82 -14.22 4.98
CA LYS A 152 18.22 -14.69 6.32
C LYS A 152 17.25 -14.25 7.43
N LYS A 153 16.24 -13.42 7.13
CA LYS A 153 15.36 -12.79 8.13
C LYS A 153 13.91 -13.27 8.15
N ILE A 154 13.65 -14.50 7.75
CA ILE A 154 12.26 -15.03 7.63
C ILE A 154 11.45 -14.96 8.91
N LYS A 155 12.03 -15.33 10.07
CA LYS A 155 11.32 -15.24 11.35
C LYS A 155 10.89 -13.80 11.67
N ILE A 156 11.72 -12.82 11.32
CA ILE A 156 11.41 -11.40 11.48
C ILE A 156 10.26 -10.99 10.56
N LEU A 157 10.19 -11.53 9.34
CA LEU A 157 9.11 -11.24 8.39
C LEU A 157 7.75 -11.74 8.89
N ASP A 158 7.73 -12.91 9.56
CA ASP A 158 6.51 -13.42 10.21
C ASP A 158 6.03 -12.48 11.31
N GLU A 159 6.92 -12.04 12.19
CA GLU A 159 6.60 -11.09 13.26
C GLU A 159 6.14 -9.73 12.71
N ILE A 160 6.81 -9.21 11.68
CA ILE A 160 6.41 -7.97 11.03
C ILE A 160 5.00 -8.08 10.49
N SER A 161 4.68 -9.15 9.74
CA SER A 161 3.36 -9.29 9.14
C SER A 161 2.24 -9.45 10.19
N LYS A 162 2.48 -10.18 11.27
CA LYS A 162 1.53 -10.28 12.40
C LYS A 162 1.29 -8.91 13.01
N THR A 163 2.35 -8.23 13.45
CA THR A 163 2.24 -6.91 14.08
C THR A 163 1.58 -5.89 13.15
N TYR A 164 1.90 -5.93 11.86
CA TYR A 164 1.33 -5.02 10.88
C TYR A 164 -0.18 -5.23 10.73
N PHE A 165 -0.61 -6.46 10.42
CA PHE A 165 -2.02 -6.73 10.16
C PHE A 165 -2.90 -6.62 11.41
N GLU A 166 -2.39 -6.94 12.60
CA GLU A 166 -3.09 -6.66 13.86
C GLU A 166 -3.40 -5.17 13.99
N GLN A 167 -2.42 -4.30 13.79
CA GLN A 167 -2.62 -2.86 13.86
C GLN A 167 -3.53 -2.32 12.74
N ILE A 168 -3.47 -2.89 11.52
CA ILE A 168 -4.38 -2.52 10.42
C ILE A 168 -5.83 -2.84 10.80
N ILE A 169 -6.09 -4.02 11.36
CA ILE A 169 -7.43 -4.44 11.80
C ILE A 169 -7.92 -3.54 12.94
N GLU A 170 -7.07 -3.20 13.91
CA GLU A 170 -7.37 -2.26 15.00
C GLU A 170 -7.75 -0.86 14.50
N LEU A 171 -7.19 -0.42 13.38
CA LEU A 171 -7.58 0.84 12.74
C LEU A 171 -8.92 0.78 12.02
N GLY A 172 -9.59 -0.38 11.99
CA GLY A 172 -10.80 -0.61 11.18
C GLY A 172 -10.49 -0.83 9.69
N GLY A 173 -9.24 -1.16 9.38
CA GLY A 173 -8.79 -1.44 8.02
C GLY A 173 -9.01 -2.90 7.60
N THR A 174 -8.56 -3.21 6.38
CA THR A 174 -8.55 -4.57 5.82
C THR A 174 -7.14 -4.98 5.40
N ILE A 175 -6.85 -6.28 5.54
CA ILE A 175 -5.54 -6.86 5.21
C ILE A 175 -5.28 -6.93 3.71
N THR A 176 -6.33 -6.79 2.89
CA THR A 176 -6.27 -6.74 1.43
C THR A 176 -7.26 -5.72 0.89
N GLY A 177 -6.82 -4.89 -0.04
CA GLY A 177 -7.65 -3.91 -0.74
C GLY A 177 -8.17 -4.46 -2.07
N GLU A 178 -7.26 -4.91 -2.94
CA GLU A 178 -7.55 -5.29 -4.32
C GLU A 178 -6.88 -6.59 -4.79
N HIS A 179 -5.74 -7.01 -4.18
CA HIS A 179 -4.95 -8.15 -4.66
C HIS A 179 -5.47 -9.52 -4.18
N GLY A 180 -6.44 -9.55 -3.26
CA GLY A 180 -6.92 -10.77 -2.61
C GLY A 180 -5.91 -11.36 -1.62
N ASP A 181 -6.36 -12.29 -0.78
CA ASP A 181 -5.55 -12.79 0.33
C ASP A 181 -4.53 -13.84 -0.06
N GLY A 182 -4.89 -14.69 -1.03
CA GLY A 182 -4.01 -15.71 -1.59
C GLY A 182 -3.38 -16.59 -0.51
N ILE A 183 -2.10 -16.95 -0.72
CA ILE A 183 -1.32 -17.73 0.23
C ILE A 183 -0.76 -16.83 1.35
N ALA A 184 -0.37 -15.62 1.02
CA ALA A 184 0.36 -14.75 1.94
C ALA A 184 -0.50 -14.28 3.13
N ARG A 185 -1.77 -13.96 2.88
CA ARG A 185 -2.68 -13.36 3.86
C ARG A 185 -3.74 -14.30 4.43
N SER A 186 -3.96 -15.49 3.85
CA SER A 186 -4.97 -16.46 4.30
C SER A 186 -4.93 -16.75 5.81
N ARG A 187 -3.76 -16.76 6.41
CA ARG A 187 -3.59 -17.01 7.87
C ARG A 187 -4.15 -15.89 8.76
N PHE A 188 -4.42 -14.72 8.20
CA PHE A 188 -4.97 -13.56 8.93
C PHE A 188 -6.48 -13.39 8.75
N ILE A 189 -7.12 -14.19 7.88
CA ILE A 189 -8.56 -14.13 7.59
C ILE A 189 -9.40 -14.30 8.86
N LYS A 190 -9.03 -15.23 9.74
CA LYS A 190 -9.73 -15.41 11.01
C LYS A 190 -9.65 -14.17 11.90
N ASN A 191 -8.52 -13.47 11.90
CA ASN A 191 -8.34 -12.23 12.67
C ASN A 191 -9.18 -11.10 12.07
N GLN A 192 -9.21 -10.99 10.74
CA GLN A 192 -9.96 -9.96 10.02
C GLN A 192 -11.47 -10.10 10.21
N TYR A 193 -12.01 -11.30 10.08
CA TYR A 193 -13.45 -11.54 10.00
C TYR A 193 -14.05 -12.14 11.27
N GLY A 194 -13.23 -12.51 12.23
CA GLY A 194 -13.63 -13.16 13.47
C GLY A 194 -13.93 -14.66 13.31
N PRO A 195 -14.04 -15.39 14.44
CA PRO A 195 -14.18 -16.83 14.42
C PRO A 195 -15.49 -17.32 13.80
N THR A 196 -16.59 -16.61 14.00
CA THR A 196 -17.93 -16.98 13.49
C THR A 196 -17.97 -16.96 11.97
N ASN A 197 -17.55 -15.84 11.34
CA ASN A 197 -17.50 -15.73 9.89
C ASN A 197 -16.47 -16.71 9.30
N TYR A 198 -15.35 -16.90 9.96
CA TYR A 198 -14.35 -17.86 9.52
C TYR A 198 -14.89 -19.30 9.50
N GLN A 199 -15.71 -19.69 10.45
CA GLN A 199 -16.39 -21.01 10.43
C GLN A 199 -17.41 -21.09 9.28
N LEU A 200 -18.11 -20.01 8.98
CA LEU A 200 -19.00 -19.97 7.82
C LEU A 200 -18.23 -20.17 6.51
N PHE A 201 -17.09 -19.50 6.34
CA PHE A 201 -16.22 -19.72 5.15
C PHE A 201 -15.80 -21.17 5.00
N LYS A 202 -15.48 -21.86 6.11
CA LYS A 202 -15.15 -23.30 6.09
C LYS A 202 -16.33 -24.14 5.63
N LYS A 203 -17.54 -23.92 6.19
CA LYS A 203 -18.73 -24.67 5.80
C LYS A 203 -19.07 -24.49 4.32
N ILE A 204 -18.96 -23.26 3.79
CA ILE A 204 -19.14 -22.98 2.37
C ILE A 204 -18.11 -23.77 1.55
N LYS A 205 -16.85 -23.75 1.96
CA LYS A 205 -15.79 -24.50 1.28
C LYS A 205 -16.05 -25.99 1.27
N GLU A 206 -16.40 -26.56 2.41
CA GLU A 206 -16.72 -28.00 2.58
C GLU A 206 -17.93 -28.42 1.73
N PHE A 207 -18.94 -27.55 1.61
CA PHE A 207 -20.13 -27.83 0.81
C PHE A 207 -19.83 -27.88 -0.69
N PHE A 208 -19.05 -26.93 -1.22
CA PHE A 208 -18.78 -26.83 -2.66
C PHE A 208 -17.54 -27.61 -3.12
N ASP A 209 -16.65 -27.98 -2.22
CA ASP A 209 -15.37 -28.64 -2.52
C ASP A 209 -15.00 -29.62 -1.40
N PRO A 210 -15.83 -30.69 -1.20
CA PRO A 210 -15.61 -31.68 -0.15
C PRO A 210 -14.28 -32.43 -0.30
N GLU A 211 -13.82 -32.63 -1.52
CA GLU A 211 -12.54 -33.28 -1.84
C GLU A 211 -11.32 -32.36 -1.76
N GLU A 212 -11.52 -31.06 -1.47
CA GLU A 212 -10.47 -30.05 -1.31
C GLU A 212 -9.51 -29.91 -2.53
N ILE A 213 -10.02 -30.09 -3.73
CA ILE A 213 -9.25 -29.99 -4.97
C ILE A 213 -9.11 -28.55 -5.48
N LEU A 214 -10.04 -27.64 -5.12
CA LEU A 214 -10.05 -26.26 -5.56
C LEU A 214 -9.20 -25.39 -4.64
N ASN A 215 -8.11 -24.83 -5.16
CA ASN A 215 -7.24 -23.90 -4.43
C ASN A 215 -6.85 -24.36 -3.01
N PRO A 216 -6.29 -25.54 -2.81
CA PRO A 216 -5.97 -26.05 -1.48
C PRO A 216 -4.96 -25.15 -0.74
N GLY A 217 -5.10 -25.03 0.57
CA GLY A 217 -4.18 -24.27 1.43
C GLY A 217 -4.38 -22.75 1.38
N LYS A 218 -5.55 -22.28 0.92
CA LYS A 218 -5.92 -20.84 0.89
C LYS A 218 -7.20 -20.61 1.70
N ILE A 219 -7.35 -19.42 2.25
CA ILE A 219 -8.50 -18.92 3.03
C ILE A 219 -8.85 -19.80 4.23
N THR A 220 -9.45 -20.96 4.03
CA THR A 220 -10.01 -21.82 5.08
C THR A 220 -9.01 -22.79 5.72
N LYS A 221 -7.94 -23.14 5.01
CA LYS A 221 -6.84 -24.00 5.47
C LYS A 221 -5.48 -23.39 5.09
N PRO A 222 -5.08 -22.29 5.74
CA PRO A 222 -3.87 -21.57 5.36
C PRO A 222 -2.61 -22.41 5.57
N ARG A 223 -1.68 -22.34 4.63
CA ARG A 223 -0.35 -22.93 4.76
C ARG A 223 0.46 -22.27 5.87
N ARG A 224 1.41 -22.99 6.45
CA ARG A 224 2.37 -22.43 7.42
C ARG A 224 3.25 -21.38 6.74
N PHE A 225 3.69 -20.37 7.50
CA PHE A 225 4.52 -19.28 6.99
C PHE A 225 5.83 -19.76 6.34
N SER A 226 6.45 -20.80 6.91
CA SER A 226 7.69 -21.39 6.36
C SER A 226 7.57 -21.91 4.92
N THR A 227 6.35 -22.14 4.43
CA THR A 227 6.13 -22.56 3.03
C THR A 227 6.07 -21.37 2.06
N LEU A 228 5.98 -20.14 2.56
CA LEU A 228 6.03 -18.91 1.74
C LEU A 228 7.44 -18.58 1.25
N GLU A 229 8.47 -19.23 1.78
CA GLU A 229 9.87 -19.09 1.34
C GLU A 229 10.12 -19.55 -0.08
N LYS A 230 9.22 -20.37 -0.60
CA LYS A 230 9.37 -21.04 -1.91
C LYS A 230 8.55 -20.39 -3.02
N VAL A 231 7.85 -19.26 -2.73
CA VAL A 231 7.01 -18.55 -3.69
C VAL A 231 7.67 -17.24 -4.15
#